data_2d76ab6e5808d7dd2c4d9a8fc863f7c8
#
_entry.id   2d76ab6e5808d7dd2c4d9a8fc863f7c8
#
_cell.length_a   1.000
_cell.length_b   1.000
_cell.length_c   1.000
_cell.angle_alpha   90.00
_cell.angle_beta   90.00
_cell.angle_gamma   90.00
#
_symmetry.space_group_name_H-M   'P 1'
#
loop_
_entity.id
_entity.type
_entity.pdbx_description
1 polymer ?
#
loop_
_entity_poly.entity_id
_entity_poly.type
_entity_poly.pdbx_seq_one_letter_code
_entity_poly.pdbx_strand_id
1 'polypeptide(L)'
;MDNIIFSKIDETNIEGCFNLNQDNVPEVGSTSIEEFNNLVQNSDFNLCATFDERIVGFLICFQDTSKTKSFMYKIKHKNFNEFKNRINNFMYIDRIAIDVDYRNNGLATIFYEHLLEHCLEVDVENLTAEINLLPTENEPSLKFHEKLQFIQFDTKIYNDEYVLCLIL
;
A
#
# COMPACT_ATOMS: atom_id res chain seq x y z
N MET A 1 3.95 -16.94 -14.71
CA MET A 1 3.62 -15.49 -14.64
C MET A 1 4.13 -14.72 -15.89
N ASP A 2 4.34 -15.40 -16.98
CA ASP A 2 5.08 -14.87 -18.14
C ASP A 2 4.34 -13.78 -18.96
N ASN A 3 3.12 -13.40 -18.58
CA ASN A 3 2.33 -12.38 -19.27
C ASN A 3 1.78 -11.28 -18.36
N ILE A 4 2.30 -11.13 -17.13
CA ILE A 4 1.90 -10.02 -16.28
C ILE A 4 2.71 -8.78 -16.66
N ILE A 5 2.01 -7.69 -16.97
CA ILE A 5 2.59 -6.40 -17.32
C ILE A 5 2.43 -5.45 -16.13
N PHE A 6 3.55 -4.86 -15.71
CA PHE A 6 3.56 -3.83 -14.69
C PHE A 6 3.60 -2.44 -15.33
N SER A 7 2.75 -1.54 -14.87
CA SER A 7 2.70 -0.15 -15.33
C SER A 7 2.28 0.78 -14.21
N LYS A 8 2.59 2.05 -14.36
CA LYS A 8 2.07 3.10 -13.47
C LYS A 8 0.55 3.15 -13.54
N ILE A 9 -0.10 3.48 -12.42
CA ILE A 9 -1.55 3.72 -12.43
C ILE A 9 -1.82 5.06 -13.09
N ASP A 10 -2.66 5.05 -14.12
CA ASP A 10 -3.06 6.21 -14.89
C ASP A 10 -4.56 6.18 -15.24
N GLU A 11 -5.02 7.10 -16.06
CA GLU A 11 -6.42 7.23 -16.46
C GLU A 11 -6.98 6.00 -17.21
N THR A 12 -6.13 5.15 -17.77
CA THR A 12 -6.55 3.96 -18.55
C THR A 12 -6.80 2.74 -17.68
N ASN A 13 -6.20 2.66 -16.50
CA ASN A 13 -6.23 1.48 -15.63
C ASN A 13 -6.76 1.77 -14.19
N ILE A 14 -6.96 3.04 -13.83
CA ILE A 14 -7.35 3.47 -12.49
C ILE A 14 -8.72 2.92 -12.05
N GLU A 15 -9.68 2.79 -12.96
CA GLU A 15 -11.00 2.23 -12.67
C GLU A 15 -10.89 0.75 -12.28
N GLY A 16 -10.05 -0.01 -12.98
CA GLY A 16 -9.75 -1.41 -12.65
C GLY A 16 -9.06 -1.55 -11.29
N CYS A 17 -8.11 -0.65 -10.97
CA CYS A 17 -7.47 -0.62 -9.67
C CYS A 17 -8.46 -0.26 -8.55
N PHE A 18 -9.35 0.71 -8.78
CA PHE A 18 -10.41 1.07 -7.84
C PHE A 18 -11.36 -0.10 -7.58
N ASN A 19 -11.83 -0.79 -8.62
CA ASN A 19 -12.71 -1.94 -8.46
C ASN A 19 -12.02 -3.05 -7.65
N LEU A 20 -10.75 -3.33 -7.95
CA LEU A 20 -9.96 -4.28 -7.17
C LEU A 20 -9.77 -3.84 -5.71
N ASN A 21 -9.65 -2.52 -5.44
CA ASN A 21 -9.64 -2.02 -4.07
C ASN A 21 -10.94 -2.38 -3.34
N GLN A 22 -12.08 -2.13 -3.96
CA GLN A 22 -13.39 -2.39 -3.35
C GLN A 22 -13.63 -3.89 -3.10
N ASP A 23 -13.14 -4.76 -3.99
CA ASP A 23 -13.20 -6.21 -3.84
C ASP A 23 -12.32 -6.73 -2.68
N ASN A 24 -11.37 -5.91 -2.22
CA ASN A 24 -10.45 -6.22 -1.12
C ASN A 24 -10.79 -5.48 0.20
N VAL A 25 -11.97 -4.90 0.33
CA VAL A 25 -12.46 -4.35 1.61
C VAL A 25 -12.97 -5.51 2.47
N PRO A 26 -12.63 -5.59 3.77
CA PRO A 26 -12.03 -4.54 4.61
C PRO A 26 -10.50 -4.58 4.75
N GLU A 27 -9.79 -5.49 4.10
CA GLU A 27 -8.33 -5.64 4.22
C GLU A 27 -7.58 -4.39 3.79
N VAL A 28 -8.12 -3.69 2.79
CA VAL A 28 -7.76 -2.31 2.44
C VAL A 28 -8.91 -1.36 2.76
N GLY A 29 -8.60 -0.11 3.04
CA GLY A 29 -9.63 0.89 3.35
C GLY A 29 -10.60 1.11 2.18
N SER A 30 -11.91 1.11 2.45
CA SER A 30 -12.92 1.54 1.48
C SER A 30 -12.72 3.02 1.13
N THR A 31 -12.97 3.38 -0.13
CA THR A 31 -12.81 4.75 -0.63
C THR A 31 -13.79 5.02 -1.77
N SER A 32 -14.06 6.27 -2.09
CA SER A 32 -14.72 6.65 -3.33
C SER A 32 -13.72 6.68 -4.49
N ILE A 33 -14.22 6.61 -5.73
CA ILE A 33 -13.36 6.74 -6.91
C ILE A 33 -12.61 8.08 -6.94
N GLU A 34 -13.23 9.16 -6.46
CA GLU A 34 -12.62 10.47 -6.38
C GLU A 34 -11.47 10.50 -5.36
N GLU A 35 -11.66 9.91 -4.17
CA GLU A 35 -10.61 9.78 -3.16
C GLU A 35 -9.49 8.87 -3.64
N PHE A 36 -9.80 7.76 -4.31
CA PHE A 36 -8.81 6.86 -4.90
C PHE A 36 -7.96 7.58 -5.96
N ASN A 37 -8.60 8.34 -6.86
CA ASN A 37 -7.90 9.19 -7.81
C ASN A 37 -6.96 10.18 -7.12
N ASN A 38 -7.42 10.83 -6.04
CA ASN A 38 -6.60 11.76 -5.27
C ASN A 38 -5.38 11.07 -4.63
N LEU A 39 -5.54 9.84 -4.12
CA LEU A 39 -4.42 9.06 -3.60
C LEU A 39 -3.40 8.78 -4.70
N VAL A 40 -3.82 8.27 -5.85
CA VAL A 40 -2.93 7.97 -6.98
C VAL A 40 -2.19 9.21 -7.46
N GLN A 41 -2.88 10.34 -7.66
CA GLN A 41 -2.27 11.58 -8.14
C GLN A 41 -1.26 12.20 -7.17
N ASN A 42 -1.39 11.94 -5.86
CA ASN A 42 -0.49 12.47 -4.84
C ASN A 42 0.52 11.44 -4.33
N SER A 43 0.43 10.19 -4.77
CA SER A 43 1.40 9.16 -4.41
C SER A 43 2.78 9.48 -4.99
N ASP A 44 3.81 9.03 -4.30
CA ASP A 44 5.20 9.15 -4.75
C ASP A 44 5.60 7.90 -5.54
N PHE A 45 5.02 6.75 -5.22
CA PHE A 45 5.14 5.51 -5.99
C PHE A 45 3.77 4.84 -6.12
N ASN A 46 3.41 4.44 -7.33
CA ASN A 46 2.26 3.59 -7.58
C ASN A 46 2.53 2.67 -8.78
N LEU A 47 1.98 1.48 -8.71
CA LEU A 47 2.18 0.44 -9.71
C LEU A 47 0.93 -0.44 -9.79
N CYS A 48 0.52 -0.85 -10.98
CA CYS A 48 -0.47 -1.92 -11.18
C CYS A 48 0.09 -3.05 -12.02
N ALA A 49 -0.49 -4.23 -11.85
CA ALA A 49 -0.21 -5.43 -12.61
C ALA A 49 -1.43 -5.81 -13.43
N THR A 50 -1.23 -6.03 -14.72
CA THR A 50 -2.27 -6.40 -15.69
C THR A 50 -1.97 -7.76 -16.28
N PHE A 51 -2.97 -8.63 -16.36
CA PHE A 51 -2.94 -9.90 -17.08
C PHE A 51 -4.18 -9.99 -17.96
N ASP A 52 -3.99 -10.24 -19.27
CA ASP A 52 -5.08 -10.29 -20.26
C ASP A 52 -6.06 -9.10 -20.13
N GLU A 53 -5.52 -7.87 -20.12
CA GLU A 53 -6.26 -6.61 -19.99
C GLU A 53 -7.00 -6.40 -18.64
N ARG A 54 -6.92 -7.34 -17.70
CA ARG A 54 -7.52 -7.26 -16.37
C ARG A 54 -6.48 -6.83 -15.34
N ILE A 55 -6.83 -5.88 -14.46
CA ILE A 55 -6.02 -5.54 -13.30
C ILE A 55 -6.07 -6.69 -12.30
N VAL A 56 -4.90 -7.23 -11.96
CA VAL A 56 -4.74 -8.36 -11.04
C VAL A 56 -4.01 -7.99 -9.75
N GLY A 57 -3.51 -6.77 -9.68
CA GLY A 57 -2.90 -6.21 -8.45
C GLY A 57 -2.55 -4.75 -8.61
N PHE A 58 -2.39 -4.05 -7.47
CA PHE A 58 -1.83 -2.70 -7.44
C PHE A 58 -1.19 -2.40 -6.10
N LEU A 59 -0.32 -1.38 -6.09
CA LEU A 59 0.39 -0.85 -4.94
C LEU A 59 0.38 0.68 -5.00
N ILE A 60 0.13 1.36 -3.86
CA ILE A 60 0.20 2.82 -3.72
C ILE A 60 1.02 3.15 -2.47
N CYS A 61 2.04 4.00 -2.64
CA CYS A 61 2.97 4.38 -1.58
C CYS A 61 3.23 5.89 -1.54
N PHE A 62 3.62 6.36 -0.36
CA PHE A 62 3.86 7.77 -0.07
C PHE A 62 5.20 7.96 0.65
N GLN A 63 6.09 8.74 0.06
CA GLN A 63 7.38 9.09 0.67
C GLN A 63 7.23 10.20 1.72
N ASP A 64 8.10 10.24 2.72
CA ASP A 64 8.17 11.25 3.78
C ASP A 64 8.66 12.62 3.26
N THR A 65 7.93 13.19 2.31
CA THR A 65 8.22 14.52 1.74
C THR A 65 7.33 15.61 2.32
N SER A 66 7.75 16.87 2.18
CA SER A 66 6.91 18.01 2.61
C SER A 66 5.59 18.08 1.85
N LYS A 67 5.59 17.71 0.55
CA LYS A 67 4.37 17.61 -0.29
C LYS A 67 3.42 16.58 0.28
N THR A 68 3.91 15.38 0.52
CA THR A 68 3.13 14.26 1.06
C THR A 68 2.59 14.56 2.46
N LYS A 69 3.43 15.11 3.35
CA LYS A 69 2.99 15.55 4.69
C LYS A 69 1.83 16.54 4.63
N SER A 70 1.88 17.50 3.70
CA SER A 70 0.81 18.48 3.48
C SER A 70 -0.48 17.81 2.97
N PHE A 71 -0.36 16.90 2.01
CA PHE A 71 -1.49 16.13 1.48
C PHE A 71 -2.14 15.24 2.56
N MET A 72 -1.35 14.44 3.27
CA MET A 72 -1.81 13.55 4.34
C MET A 72 -2.46 14.30 5.51
N TYR A 73 -1.95 15.50 5.83
CA TYR A 73 -2.58 16.38 6.82
C TYR A 73 -3.96 16.86 6.34
N LYS A 74 -4.08 17.27 5.07
CA LYS A 74 -5.34 17.75 4.47
C LYS A 74 -6.43 16.69 4.47
N ILE A 75 -6.10 15.44 4.13
CA ILE A 75 -7.04 14.32 4.14
C ILE A 75 -7.21 13.67 5.53
N LYS A 76 -6.50 14.18 6.55
CA LYS A 76 -6.51 13.66 7.94
C LYS A 76 -6.13 12.18 8.02
N HIS A 77 -5.14 11.76 7.22
CA HIS A 77 -4.69 10.38 7.18
C HIS A 77 -4.08 9.96 8.53
N LYS A 78 -4.80 9.13 9.28
CA LYS A 78 -4.43 8.79 10.67
C LYS A 78 -3.07 8.08 10.72
N ASN A 79 -2.93 7.05 9.94
CA ASN A 79 -1.83 6.10 10.00
C ASN A 79 -0.50 6.75 9.56
N PHE A 80 -0.45 7.43 8.44
CA PHE A 80 0.74 8.18 8.01
C PHE A 80 1.23 9.15 9.10
N ASN A 81 0.32 9.79 9.81
CA ASN A 81 0.65 10.73 10.88
C ASN A 81 1.36 10.07 12.08
N GLU A 82 1.18 8.79 12.31
CA GLU A 82 1.89 8.06 13.37
C GLU A 82 3.36 7.85 13.02
N PHE A 83 3.65 7.51 11.76
CA PHE A 83 5.03 7.30 11.32
C PHE A 83 5.82 8.61 11.22
N LYS A 84 5.26 9.65 10.60
CA LYS A 84 5.96 10.92 10.31
C LYS A 84 6.54 11.64 11.53
N ASN A 85 6.03 11.37 12.74
CA ASN A 85 6.49 11.97 13.98
C ASN A 85 7.57 11.13 14.70
N ARG A 86 7.85 9.92 14.21
CA ARG A 86 8.67 8.92 14.91
C ARG A 86 9.76 8.32 14.03
N ILE A 87 9.58 8.35 12.72
CA ILE A 87 10.50 7.82 11.72
C ILE A 87 10.79 8.93 10.72
N ASN A 88 12.02 9.04 10.28
CA ASN A 88 12.42 9.92 9.20
C ASN A 88 12.77 9.10 7.98
N ASN A 89 12.74 9.73 6.80
CA ASN A 89 13.16 9.13 5.54
C ASN A 89 12.51 7.75 5.29
N PHE A 90 11.19 7.74 5.24
CA PHE A 90 10.43 6.52 5.02
C PHE A 90 9.53 6.58 3.78
N MET A 91 9.23 5.40 3.25
CA MET A 91 8.15 5.15 2.30
C MET A 91 7.03 4.41 3.03
N TYR A 92 5.85 5.00 3.03
CA TYR A 92 4.65 4.43 3.61
C TYR A 92 3.84 3.67 2.55
N ILE A 93 3.59 2.40 2.79
CA ILE A 93 2.74 1.56 1.95
C ILE A 93 1.30 1.79 2.41
N ASP A 94 0.55 2.59 1.63
CA ASP A 94 -0.83 2.94 1.96
C ASP A 94 -1.77 1.78 1.67
N ARG A 95 -1.61 1.15 0.51
CA ARG A 95 -2.39 -0.03 0.13
C ARG A 95 -1.69 -0.89 -0.90
N ILE A 96 -1.88 -2.18 -0.74
CA ILE A 96 -1.60 -3.21 -1.74
C ILE A 96 -2.81 -4.13 -1.82
N ALA A 97 -3.29 -4.39 -3.03
CA ALA A 97 -4.34 -5.36 -3.26
C ALA A 97 -3.95 -6.30 -4.40
N ILE A 98 -4.23 -7.59 -4.18
CA ILE A 98 -4.04 -8.65 -5.18
C ILE A 98 -5.37 -9.36 -5.38
N ASP A 99 -5.75 -9.53 -6.63
CA ASP A 99 -6.91 -10.31 -7.02
C ASP A 99 -6.84 -11.72 -6.42
N VAL A 100 -7.94 -12.21 -5.88
CA VAL A 100 -8.00 -13.49 -5.13
C VAL A 100 -7.45 -14.66 -5.93
N ASP A 101 -7.68 -14.69 -7.24
CA ASP A 101 -7.23 -15.75 -8.15
C ASP A 101 -5.70 -15.71 -8.37
N TYR A 102 -5.06 -14.58 -8.07
CA TYR A 102 -3.62 -14.36 -8.28
C TYR A 102 -2.82 -14.34 -6.97
N ARG A 103 -3.48 -14.52 -5.82
CA ARG A 103 -2.79 -14.63 -4.51
C ARG A 103 -1.95 -15.91 -4.43
N ASN A 104 -0.97 -15.89 -3.52
CA ASN A 104 -0.03 -17.02 -3.27
C ASN A 104 0.86 -17.41 -4.47
N ASN A 105 0.91 -16.61 -5.52
CA ASN A 105 1.75 -16.82 -6.69
C ASN A 105 2.99 -15.87 -6.74
N GLY A 106 3.32 -15.20 -5.63
CA GLY A 106 4.48 -14.31 -5.54
C GLY A 106 4.26 -12.89 -6.09
N LEU A 107 3.06 -12.54 -6.57
CA LEU A 107 2.79 -11.25 -7.18
C LEU A 107 3.04 -10.08 -6.21
N ALA A 108 2.65 -10.20 -4.93
CA ALA A 108 2.95 -9.21 -3.92
C ALA A 108 4.47 -9.03 -3.72
N THR A 109 5.26 -10.09 -3.79
CA THR A 109 6.73 -10.02 -3.69
C THR A 109 7.30 -9.18 -4.84
N ILE A 110 6.81 -9.38 -6.07
CA ILE A 110 7.29 -8.60 -7.23
C ILE A 110 6.95 -7.10 -7.07
N PHE A 111 5.77 -6.76 -6.53
CA PHE A 111 5.44 -5.37 -6.22
C PHE A 111 6.44 -4.75 -5.22
N TYR A 112 6.84 -5.52 -4.19
CA TYR A 112 7.81 -5.05 -3.20
C TYR A 112 9.23 -4.96 -3.76
N GLU A 113 9.61 -5.85 -4.69
CA GLU A 113 10.88 -5.74 -5.42
C GLU A 113 10.96 -4.43 -6.21
N HIS A 114 9.93 -4.08 -6.98
CA HIS A 114 9.85 -2.77 -7.67
C HIS A 114 9.87 -1.59 -6.71
N LEU A 115 9.17 -1.71 -5.57
CA LEU A 115 9.18 -0.66 -4.55
C LEU A 115 10.56 -0.47 -3.94
N LEU A 116 11.27 -1.56 -3.62
CA LEU A 116 12.62 -1.52 -3.06
C LEU A 116 13.62 -0.92 -4.05
N GLU A 117 13.54 -1.28 -5.33
CA GLU A 117 14.34 -0.66 -6.39
C GLU A 117 14.12 0.87 -6.41
N HIS A 118 12.86 1.30 -6.41
CA HIS A 118 12.53 2.72 -6.35
C HIS A 118 13.04 3.40 -5.08
N CYS A 119 12.90 2.78 -3.91
CA CYS A 119 13.40 3.33 -2.64
C CYS A 119 14.92 3.54 -2.66
N LEU A 120 15.68 2.62 -3.29
CA LEU A 120 17.13 2.78 -3.47
C LEU A 120 17.46 3.97 -4.40
N GLU A 121 16.68 4.19 -5.46
CA GLU A 121 16.87 5.31 -6.39
C GLU A 121 16.62 6.68 -5.74
N VAL A 122 15.67 6.75 -4.78
CA VAL A 122 15.29 8.01 -4.11
C VAL A 122 15.84 8.13 -2.68
N ASP A 123 16.79 7.26 -2.29
CA ASP A 123 17.51 7.26 -1.00
C ASP A 123 16.56 7.18 0.22
N VAL A 124 15.54 6.31 0.13
CA VAL A 124 14.64 5.99 1.25
C VAL A 124 15.25 4.89 2.11
N GLU A 125 15.29 5.08 3.42
CA GLU A 125 15.92 4.16 4.38
C GLU A 125 14.97 3.17 5.02
N ASN A 126 13.68 3.53 5.13
CA ASN A 126 12.71 2.75 5.88
C ASN A 126 11.43 2.50 5.05
N LEU A 127 10.93 1.28 5.04
CA LEU A 127 9.58 0.97 4.59
C LEU A 127 8.66 0.84 5.80
N THR A 128 7.47 1.44 5.71
CA THR A 128 6.46 1.33 6.76
C THR A 128 5.14 0.85 6.19
N ALA A 129 4.46 -0.01 6.93
CA ALA A 129 3.16 -0.55 6.57
C ALA A 129 2.27 -0.70 7.81
N GLU A 130 0.99 -0.87 7.59
CA GLU A 130 0.03 -1.20 8.63
C GLU A 130 -0.82 -2.39 8.24
N ILE A 131 -1.17 -3.18 9.23
CA ILE A 131 -2.00 -4.38 9.07
C ILE A 131 -3.16 -4.29 10.04
N ASN A 132 -4.37 -4.46 9.54
CA ASN A 132 -5.58 -4.55 10.37
C ASN A 132 -5.56 -5.84 11.21
N LEU A 133 -5.72 -5.69 12.53
CA LEU A 133 -5.87 -6.80 13.47
C LEU A 133 -7.32 -6.96 13.94
N LEU A 134 -8.12 -5.90 13.89
CA LEU A 134 -9.54 -5.89 14.22
C LEU A 134 -10.31 -5.07 13.17
N PRO A 135 -11.58 -5.38 12.89
CA PRO A 135 -12.40 -6.43 13.52
C PRO A 135 -12.01 -7.85 13.11
N THR A 136 -11.24 -7.99 12.02
CA THR A 136 -10.72 -9.28 11.54
C THR A 136 -9.25 -9.13 11.21
N GLU A 137 -8.42 -10.00 11.76
CA GLU A 137 -7.00 -10.05 11.51
C GLU A 137 -6.72 -10.39 10.04
N ASN A 138 -5.93 -9.53 9.37
CA ASN A 138 -5.42 -9.80 8.02
C ASN A 138 -4.18 -10.72 8.11
N GLU A 139 -4.43 -11.98 8.49
CA GLU A 139 -3.38 -13.00 8.66
C GLU A 139 -2.51 -13.21 7.42
N PRO A 140 -3.04 -13.21 6.17
CA PRO A 140 -2.21 -13.31 4.98
C PRO A 140 -1.20 -12.17 4.85
N SER A 141 -1.61 -10.93 5.12
CA SER A 141 -0.74 -9.76 5.11
C SER A 141 0.31 -9.83 6.21
N LEU A 142 -0.07 -10.24 7.41
CA LEU A 142 0.84 -10.40 8.54
C LEU A 142 1.96 -11.38 8.19
N LYS A 143 1.62 -12.60 7.76
CA LYS A 143 2.60 -13.63 7.35
C LYS A 143 3.50 -13.17 6.19
N PHE A 144 2.95 -12.41 5.26
CA PHE A 144 3.71 -11.88 4.14
C PHE A 144 4.79 -10.89 4.62
N HIS A 145 4.43 -9.94 5.48
CA HIS A 145 5.38 -8.96 6.01
C HIS A 145 6.41 -9.58 6.96
N GLU A 146 6.01 -10.55 7.79
CA GLU A 146 6.94 -11.32 8.62
C GLU A 146 8.01 -12.05 7.76
N LYS A 147 7.59 -12.66 6.65
CA LYS A 147 8.50 -13.31 5.70
C LYS A 147 9.48 -12.32 5.07
N LEU A 148 9.08 -11.08 4.84
CA LEU A 148 9.93 -10.00 4.36
C LEU A 148 10.76 -9.35 5.47
N GLN A 149 10.72 -9.87 6.70
CA GLN A 149 11.46 -9.38 7.86
C GLN A 149 11.04 -8.00 8.36
N PHE A 150 9.80 -7.58 8.07
CA PHE A 150 9.23 -6.44 8.75
C PHE A 150 9.15 -6.72 10.25
N ILE A 151 9.51 -5.74 11.05
CA ILE A 151 9.42 -5.82 12.51
C ILE A 151 8.24 -5.00 13.02
N GLN A 152 7.65 -5.43 14.11
CA GLN A 152 6.63 -4.66 14.79
C GLN A 152 7.24 -3.37 15.35
N PHE A 153 6.70 -2.24 14.94
CA PHE A 153 7.09 -0.92 15.41
C PHE A 153 6.17 -0.43 16.52
N ASP A 154 4.86 -0.59 16.36
CA ASP A 154 3.84 -0.18 17.33
C ASP A 154 2.50 -0.89 17.07
N THR A 155 1.53 -0.65 17.95
CA THR A 155 0.13 -1.00 17.75
C THR A 155 -0.75 0.18 18.11
N LYS A 156 -1.81 0.40 17.34
CA LYS A 156 -2.75 1.51 17.54
C LYS A 156 -4.19 1.04 17.57
N ILE A 157 -4.98 1.73 18.35
CA ILE A 157 -6.44 1.51 18.40
C ILE A 157 -7.09 2.80 17.94
N TYR A 158 -7.88 2.71 16.88
CA TYR A 158 -8.67 3.80 16.32
C TYR A 158 -10.15 3.42 16.38
N ASN A 159 -10.91 3.99 17.32
CA ASN A 159 -12.28 3.60 17.59
C ASN A 159 -12.36 2.08 17.85
N ASP A 160 -12.93 1.29 16.93
CA ASP A 160 -13.04 -0.16 17.02
C ASP A 160 -12.04 -0.90 16.10
N GLU A 161 -11.10 -0.18 15.49
CA GLU A 161 -10.05 -0.73 14.66
C GLU A 161 -8.75 -0.85 15.46
N TYR A 162 -8.09 -1.99 15.34
CA TYR A 162 -6.78 -2.24 15.93
C TYR A 162 -5.79 -2.56 14.79
N VAL A 163 -4.75 -1.77 14.69
CA VAL A 163 -3.74 -1.92 13.62
C VAL A 163 -2.37 -2.20 14.19
N LEU A 164 -1.59 -3.02 13.49
CA LEU A 164 -0.19 -3.29 13.73
C LEU A 164 0.64 -2.42 12.79
N CYS A 165 1.49 -1.57 13.36
CA CYS A 165 2.44 -0.75 12.62
C CYS A 165 3.75 -1.52 12.44
N LEU A 166 4.24 -1.61 11.22
CA LEU A 166 5.44 -2.34 10.83
C LEU A 166 6.48 -1.43 10.20
N ILE A 167 7.76 -1.80 10.35
CA ILE A 167 8.90 -1.14 9.72
C ILE A 167 9.90 -2.19 9.20
N LEU A 168 10.50 -1.91 8.05
CA LEU A 168 11.61 -2.64 7.45
C LEU A 168 12.75 -1.66 7.19
#